data_518daa3c1c745238dfa39aceac2e29de
#
_entry.id   518daa3c1c745238dfa39aceac2e29de
#
_cell.length_a   1.000
_cell.length_b   1.000
_cell.length_c   1.000
_cell.angle_alpha   90.00
_cell.angle_beta   90.00
_cell.angle_gamma   90.00
#
_symmetry.space_group_name_H-M   'P 1'
#
loop_
_entity.id
_entity.type
_entity.pdbx_description
1 polymer ?
#
loop_
_entity_poly.entity_id
_entity_poly.type
_entity_poly.pdbx_seq_one_letter_code
_entity_poly.pdbx_strand_id
1 'polypeptide(L)'
;IGDWSSDVCSSDLKRRGFDKIITGDGADEIFAGYNFLINKTTQDLESDLKRIAKIMHFPSQKLGKALGVKVESPFCQDRVMEFAKNLPVQHMIGMHDGKKFGKFVLRRAFEGVIPSQIAWRQKSPMQEGAGTQGLTEFFNGMIPDNVFIEKIKQIKTKDDIIIRSKESLHYYETYTKHYKPEISDSESACPDCHYDIQD
;
A
#
# COMPACT_ATOMS: atom_id res chain seq x y z
N ILE A 1 -7.11 -3.10 -5.17
CA ILE A 1 -7.27 -1.79 -5.83
C ILE A 1 -5.88 -1.42 -6.29
N GLY A 2 -5.63 -1.57 -7.60
CA GLY A 2 -4.36 -1.15 -8.17
C GLY A 2 -4.07 0.30 -7.82
N ASP A 3 -2.81 0.62 -7.60
CA ASP A 3 -2.36 2.00 -7.38
C ASP A 3 -2.48 2.77 -8.71
N TRP A 4 -3.72 3.17 -9.05
CA TRP A 4 -3.99 3.91 -10.28
C TRP A 4 -3.20 5.23 -10.36
N SER A 5 -2.75 5.76 -9.23
CA SER A 5 -1.90 6.94 -9.21
C SER A 5 -0.52 6.66 -9.82
N SER A 6 0.03 5.48 -9.58
CA SER A 6 1.24 5.01 -10.27
C SER A 6 1.00 4.82 -11.77
N ASP A 7 -0.20 4.35 -12.18
CA ASP A 7 -0.58 4.19 -13.58
C ASP A 7 -0.59 5.52 -14.32
N VAL A 8 -1.28 6.51 -13.75
CA VAL A 8 -1.40 7.85 -14.36
C VAL A 8 -0.03 8.51 -14.44
N CYS A 9 0.77 8.46 -13.35
CA CYS A 9 2.12 9.03 -13.33
C CYS A 9 3.02 8.37 -14.36
N SER A 10 3.03 7.04 -14.44
CA SER A 10 3.88 6.29 -15.37
C SER A 10 3.51 6.56 -16.82
N SER A 11 2.21 6.62 -17.14
CA SER A 11 1.71 6.95 -18.48
C SER A 11 2.06 8.40 -18.88
N ASP A 12 1.93 9.37 -17.96
CA ASP A 12 2.27 10.76 -18.23
C ASP A 12 3.78 10.94 -18.44
N LEU A 13 4.61 10.30 -17.63
CA LEU A 13 6.06 10.33 -17.80
C LEU A 13 6.48 9.72 -19.13
N LYS A 14 5.89 8.61 -19.55
CA LYS A 14 6.14 8.04 -20.88
C LYS A 14 5.76 8.99 -22.01
N ARG A 15 4.59 9.64 -21.92
CA ARG A 15 4.16 10.64 -22.92
C ARG A 15 5.11 11.84 -22.99
N ARG A 16 5.77 12.18 -21.88
CA ARG A 16 6.79 13.24 -21.80
C ARG A 16 8.19 12.80 -22.27
N GLY A 17 8.34 11.55 -22.72
CA GLY A 17 9.58 11.03 -23.27
C GLY A 17 10.56 10.47 -22.24
N PHE A 18 10.12 10.25 -21.00
CA PHE A 18 10.95 9.56 -20.00
C PHE A 18 10.90 8.05 -20.23
N ASP A 19 12.05 7.40 -20.27
CA ASP A 19 12.24 5.97 -20.43
C ASP A 19 12.65 5.27 -19.11
N LYS A 20 12.93 6.06 -18.08
CA LYS A 20 13.35 5.60 -16.76
C LYS A 20 12.67 6.38 -15.63
N ILE A 21 12.23 5.66 -14.59
CA ILE A 21 11.62 6.22 -13.38
C ILE A 21 12.34 5.62 -12.16
N ILE A 22 12.59 6.44 -11.15
CA ILE A 22 13.07 5.99 -9.84
C ILE A 22 11.92 6.15 -8.84
N THR A 23 11.58 5.06 -8.13
CA THR A 23 10.48 5.04 -7.15
C THR A 23 11.00 4.87 -5.73
N GLY A 24 10.18 5.28 -4.74
CA GLY A 24 10.43 5.03 -3.32
C GLY A 24 9.89 3.70 -2.79
N ASP A 25 9.48 2.81 -3.68
CA ASP A 25 8.90 1.51 -3.34
C ASP A 25 9.83 0.69 -2.44
N GLY A 26 9.26 -0.02 -1.49
CA GLY A 26 9.99 -0.86 -0.54
C GLY A 26 10.39 -0.16 0.76
N ALA A 27 10.51 1.16 0.77
CA ALA A 27 10.99 1.88 1.97
C ALA A 27 10.05 1.76 3.18
N ASP A 28 8.75 1.77 2.97
CA ASP A 28 7.76 1.61 4.06
C ASP A 28 7.71 0.16 4.55
N GLU A 29 7.88 -0.79 3.67
CA GLU A 29 7.84 -2.22 3.91
C GLU A 29 9.04 -2.70 4.73
N ILE A 30 10.25 -2.30 4.36
CA ILE A 30 11.48 -2.83 4.96
C ILE A 30 12.01 -2.01 6.14
N PHE A 31 11.52 -0.75 6.33
CA PHE A 31 11.95 0.14 7.43
C PHE A 31 10.79 0.58 8.34
N ALA A 32 9.71 -0.20 8.42
CA ALA A 32 8.56 0.06 9.29
C ALA A 32 7.93 1.46 9.07
N GLY A 33 7.70 1.85 7.81
CA GLY A 33 7.18 3.18 7.50
C GLY A 33 5.68 3.36 7.71
N TYR A 34 4.91 2.29 7.85
CA TYR A 34 3.46 2.33 7.99
C TYR A 34 3.01 2.74 9.39
N ASN A 35 2.00 3.59 9.48
CA ASN A 35 1.50 4.11 10.76
C ASN A 35 1.00 3.00 11.71
N PHE A 36 0.43 1.91 11.19
CA PHE A 36 -0.06 0.80 12.00
C PHE A 36 1.08 0.00 12.68
N LEU A 37 2.32 0.14 12.23
CA LEU A 37 3.49 -0.50 12.85
C LEU A 37 4.06 0.28 14.03
N ILE A 38 3.82 1.60 14.10
CA ILE A 38 4.52 2.52 15.01
C ILE A 38 4.32 2.20 16.50
N ASN A 39 3.15 1.66 16.87
CA ASN A 39 2.79 1.39 18.26
C ASN A 39 2.80 -0.11 18.61
N LYS A 40 3.39 -0.94 17.77
CA LYS A 40 3.49 -2.38 18.02
C LYS A 40 4.59 -2.72 19.03
N THR A 41 4.45 -3.87 19.69
CA THR A 41 5.53 -4.45 20.48
C THR A 41 6.68 -4.87 19.55
N THR A 42 7.88 -5.05 20.07
CA THR A 42 9.02 -5.52 19.28
C THR A 42 8.73 -6.84 18.57
N GLN A 43 8.11 -7.78 19.28
CA GLN A 43 7.78 -9.11 18.74
C GLN A 43 6.73 -9.03 17.61
N ASP A 44 5.68 -8.24 17.80
CA ASP A 44 4.64 -8.05 16.77
C ASP A 44 5.21 -7.33 15.56
N LEU A 45 6.08 -6.33 15.78
CA LEU A 45 6.74 -5.60 14.71
C LEU A 45 7.62 -6.52 13.85
N GLU A 46 8.44 -7.37 14.48
CA GLU A 46 9.26 -8.35 13.76
C GLU A 46 8.41 -9.34 12.95
N SER A 47 7.31 -9.82 13.54
CA SER A 47 6.37 -10.73 12.86
C SER A 47 5.72 -10.07 11.66
N ASP A 48 5.22 -8.85 11.82
CA ASP A 48 4.57 -8.10 10.74
C ASP A 48 5.55 -7.74 9.61
N LEU A 49 6.77 -7.32 9.94
CA LEU A 49 7.79 -7.03 8.91
C LEU A 49 8.16 -8.28 8.10
N LYS A 50 8.29 -9.44 8.76
CA LYS A 50 8.50 -10.71 8.06
C LYS A 50 7.34 -11.07 7.13
N ARG A 51 6.11 -10.83 7.57
CA ARG A 51 4.90 -11.04 6.75
C ARG A 51 4.86 -10.09 5.57
N ILE A 52 5.06 -8.79 5.81
CA ILE A 52 5.08 -7.76 4.76
C ILE A 52 6.14 -8.08 3.71
N ALA A 53 7.35 -8.47 4.12
CA ALA A 53 8.43 -8.82 3.20
C ALA A 53 8.10 -10.01 2.28
N LYS A 54 7.21 -10.93 2.71
CA LYS A 54 6.77 -12.07 1.89
C LYS A 54 5.72 -11.67 0.85
N ILE A 55 4.87 -10.70 1.17
CA ILE A 55 3.73 -10.31 0.32
C ILE A 55 3.96 -8.99 -0.41
N MET A 56 5.09 -8.30 -0.17
CA MET A 56 5.34 -7.02 -0.81
C MET A 56 5.47 -7.19 -2.33
N HIS A 57 4.70 -6.41 -3.02
CA HIS A 57 4.65 -6.39 -4.46
C HIS A 57 4.35 -4.96 -4.90
N PHE A 58 5.02 -4.51 -5.94
CA PHE A 58 4.93 -3.11 -6.38
C PHE A 58 4.34 -3.05 -7.79
N PRO A 59 3.12 -2.48 -7.94
CA PRO A 59 2.48 -2.31 -9.25
C PRO A 59 3.35 -1.53 -10.24
N SER A 60 4.16 -0.58 -9.76
CA SER A 60 5.08 0.23 -10.56
C SER A 60 5.96 -0.62 -11.50
N GLN A 61 6.43 -1.78 -11.07
CA GLN A 61 7.27 -2.69 -11.88
C GLN A 61 6.46 -3.30 -13.04
N LYS A 62 5.26 -3.82 -12.76
CA LYS A 62 4.38 -4.39 -13.80
C LYS A 62 3.97 -3.33 -14.81
N LEU A 63 3.62 -2.13 -14.34
CA LEU A 63 3.23 -1.00 -15.17
C LEU A 63 4.38 -0.46 -16.01
N GLY A 64 5.55 -0.30 -15.42
CA GLY A 64 6.74 0.12 -16.15
C GLY A 64 7.02 -0.83 -17.31
N LYS A 65 6.95 -2.15 -17.07
CA LYS A 65 7.10 -3.16 -18.11
C LYS A 65 6.04 -3.03 -19.21
N ALA A 66 4.76 -2.83 -18.85
CA ALA A 66 3.67 -2.69 -19.80
C ALA A 66 3.79 -1.42 -20.65
N LEU A 67 4.31 -0.34 -20.09
CA LEU A 67 4.49 0.96 -20.76
C LEU A 67 5.86 1.10 -21.45
N GLY A 68 6.76 0.13 -21.33
CA GLY A 68 8.11 0.21 -21.86
C GLY A 68 8.96 1.30 -21.15
N VAL A 69 8.75 1.45 -19.83
CA VAL A 69 9.51 2.36 -18.96
C VAL A 69 10.28 1.55 -17.95
N LYS A 70 11.58 1.82 -17.81
CA LYS A 70 12.41 1.16 -16.80
C LYS A 70 12.11 1.75 -15.42
N VAL A 71 11.64 0.91 -14.49
CA VAL A 71 11.43 1.31 -13.09
C VAL A 71 12.58 0.82 -12.24
N GLU A 72 13.23 1.73 -11.52
CA GLU A 72 14.25 1.42 -10.52
C GLU A 72 13.72 1.75 -9.13
N SER A 73 13.79 0.78 -8.23
CA SER A 73 13.38 0.90 -6.82
C SER A 73 14.63 0.68 -5.94
N PRO A 74 15.34 1.75 -5.56
CA PRO A 74 16.61 1.63 -4.80
C PRO A 74 16.46 0.87 -3.48
N PHE A 75 15.32 0.96 -2.82
CA PHE A 75 15.06 0.24 -1.57
C PHE A 75 14.83 -1.27 -1.79
N CYS A 76 14.47 -1.69 -3.00
CA CYS A 76 14.30 -3.09 -3.36
C CYS A 76 15.58 -3.76 -3.87
N GLN A 77 16.72 -3.07 -3.84
CA GLN A 77 18.00 -3.68 -4.18
C GLN A 77 18.43 -4.67 -3.09
N ASP A 78 18.98 -5.82 -3.48
CA ASP A 78 19.36 -6.90 -2.57
C ASP A 78 20.21 -6.41 -1.38
N ARG A 79 21.19 -5.56 -1.65
CA ARG A 79 22.05 -4.99 -0.61
C ARG A 79 21.28 -4.19 0.45
N VAL A 80 20.28 -3.41 0.02
CA VAL A 80 19.46 -2.60 0.93
C VAL A 80 18.48 -3.47 1.70
N MET A 81 17.89 -4.44 1.02
CA MET A 81 16.97 -5.41 1.65
C MET A 81 17.71 -6.28 2.68
N GLU A 82 18.91 -6.75 2.36
CA GLU A 82 19.74 -7.50 3.29
C GLU A 82 20.13 -6.66 4.51
N PHE A 83 20.54 -5.42 4.31
CA PHE A 83 20.80 -4.49 5.40
C PHE A 83 19.57 -4.31 6.29
N ALA A 84 18.40 -4.03 5.71
CA ALA A 84 17.17 -3.84 6.45
C ALA A 84 16.74 -5.09 7.23
N LYS A 85 16.90 -6.28 6.64
CA LYS A 85 16.60 -7.58 7.27
C LYS A 85 17.47 -7.84 8.51
N ASN A 86 18.71 -7.40 8.48
CA ASN A 86 19.66 -7.57 9.59
C ASN A 86 19.64 -6.41 10.59
N LEU A 87 18.88 -5.34 10.32
CA LEU A 87 18.75 -4.20 11.20
C LEU A 87 17.85 -4.53 12.39
N PRO A 88 18.31 -4.35 13.64
CA PRO A 88 17.45 -4.53 14.80
C PRO A 88 16.24 -3.58 14.75
N VAL A 89 15.04 -4.10 15.02
CA VAL A 89 13.77 -3.36 14.84
C VAL A 89 13.67 -2.09 15.70
N GLN A 90 14.41 -2.01 16.81
CA GLN A 90 14.49 -0.80 17.62
C GLN A 90 15.11 0.41 16.89
N HIS A 91 15.79 0.20 15.76
CA HIS A 91 16.30 1.27 14.91
C HIS A 91 15.33 1.69 13.81
N MET A 92 14.25 0.93 13.62
CA MET A 92 13.24 1.22 12.58
C MET A 92 12.20 2.23 13.05
N ILE A 93 11.89 2.24 14.35
CA ILE A 93 10.94 3.17 14.97
C ILE A 93 11.65 3.92 16.09
N GLY A 94 11.51 5.23 16.15
CA GLY A 94 12.14 6.06 17.17
C GLY A 94 11.37 7.33 17.46
N MET A 95 11.84 8.06 18.49
CA MET A 95 11.26 9.33 18.94
C MET A 95 12.04 10.52 18.38
N HIS A 96 11.33 11.53 17.89
CA HIS A 96 11.86 12.84 17.55
C HIS A 96 10.82 13.90 17.88
N ASP A 97 11.22 14.93 18.61
CA ASP A 97 10.35 16.03 19.08
C ASP A 97 9.02 15.53 19.70
N GLY A 98 9.11 14.52 20.57
CA GLY A 98 7.97 13.97 21.31
C GLY A 98 7.03 13.10 20.47
N LYS A 99 7.35 12.83 19.19
CA LYS A 99 6.55 12.00 18.28
C LYS A 99 7.30 10.75 17.88
N LYS A 100 6.57 9.65 17.68
CA LYS A 100 7.12 8.41 17.12
C LYS A 100 7.12 8.47 15.60
N PHE A 101 8.20 7.98 15.01
CA PHE A 101 8.36 7.89 13.55
C PHE A 101 8.84 6.50 13.14
N GLY A 102 8.23 5.95 12.10
CA GLY A 102 8.79 4.86 11.33
C GLY A 102 9.90 5.34 10.39
N LYS A 103 10.61 4.41 9.76
CA LYS A 103 11.81 4.69 8.93
C LYS A 103 12.87 5.50 9.70
N PHE A 104 12.97 5.28 11.01
CA PHE A 104 13.76 6.15 11.88
C PHE A 104 15.23 6.20 11.48
N VAL A 105 15.83 5.05 11.16
CA VAL A 105 17.23 4.98 10.69
C VAL A 105 17.45 5.81 9.43
N LEU A 106 16.50 5.76 8.46
CA LEU A 106 16.62 6.56 7.23
C LEU A 106 16.52 8.05 7.53
N ARG A 107 15.57 8.46 8.38
CA ARG A 107 15.39 9.86 8.78
C ARG A 107 16.65 10.41 9.45
N ARG A 108 17.27 9.63 10.34
CA ARG A 108 18.54 9.98 10.99
C ARG A 108 19.70 10.05 10.00
N ALA A 109 19.78 9.12 9.06
CA ALA A 109 20.83 9.12 8.04
C ALA A 109 20.80 10.33 7.10
N PHE A 110 19.60 10.87 6.85
CA PHE A 110 19.41 12.04 6.00
C PHE A 110 19.28 13.36 6.76
N GLU A 111 19.40 13.34 8.08
CA GLU A 111 19.40 14.55 8.90
C GLU A 111 20.59 15.43 8.53
N GLY A 112 20.33 16.70 8.24
CA GLY A 112 21.34 17.62 7.71
C GLY A 112 21.65 17.51 6.22
N VAL A 113 21.20 16.44 5.56
CA VAL A 113 21.31 16.26 4.09
C VAL A 113 20.12 16.84 3.36
N ILE A 114 18.91 16.62 3.92
CA ILE A 114 17.67 17.20 3.41
C ILE A 114 17.05 18.13 4.46
N PRO A 115 16.17 19.07 4.06
CA PRO A 115 15.51 19.95 5.03
C PRO A 115 14.80 19.15 6.13
N SER A 116 14.93 19.60 7.39
CA SER A 116 14.37 18.93 8.57
C SER A 116 12.86 18.67 8.44
N GLN A 117 12.12 19.63 7.90
CA GLN A 117 10.69 19.50 7.62
C GLN A 117 10.34 18.36 6.65
N ILE A 118 11.28 17.95 5.79
CA ILE A 118 11.13 16.81 4.89
C ILE A 118 11.56 15.53 5.62
N ALA A 119 12.74 15.55 6.27
CA ALA A 119 13.27 14.40 7.00
C ALA A 119 12.29 13.90 8.08
N TRP A 120 11.64 14.83 8.79
CA TRP A 120 10.72 14.54 9.91
C TRP A 120 9.25 14.76 9.58
N ARG A 121 8.91 14.80 8.29
CA ARG A 121 7.52 14.85 7.85
C ARG A 121 6.76 13.60 8.33
N GLN A 122 5.57 13.79 8.89
CA GLN A 122 4.68 12.69 9.24
C GLN A 122 4.31 11.88 8.00
N LYS A 123 4.18 10.55 8.16
CA LYS A 123 3.69 9.71 7.06
C LYS A 123 2.25 10.08 6.76
N SER A 124 2.03 10.52 5.56
CA SER A 124 0.71 10.69 4.97
C SER A 124 0.59 9.75 3.78
N PRO A 125 -0.41 8.88 3.73
CA PRO A 125 -0.70 8.08 2.55
C PRO A 125 -0.89 8.96 1.31
N MET A 126 -0.54 8.47 0.14
CA MET A 126 -0.66 9.24 -1.10
C MET A 126 -2.11 9.63 -1.39
N GLN A 127 -3.07 8.77 -1.02
CA GLN A 127 -4.50 9.05 -1.10
C GLN A 127 -4.91 10.31 -0.34
N GLU A 128 -4.31 10.55 0.83
CA GLU A 128 -4.55 11.76 1.60
C GLU A 128 -4.03 13.00 0.88
N GLY A 129 -2.79 12.91 0.33
CA GLY A 129 -2.19 13.99 -0.45
C GLY A 129 -2.90 14.27 -1.78
N ALA A 130 -3.54 13.27 -2.37
CA ALA A 130 -4.32 13.38 -3.60
C ALA A 130 -5.76 13.87 -3.39
N GLY A 131 -6.20 14.09 -2.14
CA GLY A 131 -7.56 14.55 -1.84
C GLY A 131 -8.64 13.46 -1.92
N THR A 132 -8.26 12.18 -2.04
CA THR A 132 -9.22 11.06 -2.13
C THR A 132 -9.80 10.64 -0.78
N GLN A 133 -9.41 11.29 0.32
CA GLN A 133 -10.00 11.06 1.66
C GLN A 133 -11.52 11.26 1.69
N GLY A 134 -12.05 12.17 0.87
CA GLY A 134 -13.49 12.43 0.78
C GLY A 134 -14.30 11.33 0.10
N LEU A 135 -13.67 10.33 -0.53
CA LEU A 135 -14.40 9.26 -1.25
C LEU A 135 -15.24 8.41 -0.31
N THR A 136 -14.75 8.08 0.86
CA THR A 136 -15.51 7.32 1.86
C THR A 136 -16.78 8.07 2.27
N GLU A 137 -16.68 9.38 2.55
CA GLU A 137 -17.84 10.21 2.90
C GLU A 137 -18.78 10.37 1.71
N PHE A 138 -18.24 10.57 0.51
CA PHE A 138 -19.01 10.64 -0.72
C PHE A 138 -19.85 9.38 -0.93
N PHE A 139 -19.26 8.19 -0.84
CA PHE A 139 -19.98 6.93 -1.00
C PHE A 139 -20.94 6.65 0.17
N ASN A 140 -20.60 7.08 1.39
CA ASN A 140 -21.52 7.02 2.53
C ASN A 140 -22.78 7.85 2.31
N GLY A 141 -22.65 9.01 1.69
CA GLY A 141 -23.81 9.85 1.32
C GLY A 141 -24.58 9.31 0.10
N MET A 142 -23.90 8.71 -0.86
CA MET A 142 -24.49 8.25 -2.12
C MET A 142 -25.29 6.95 -1.97
N ILE A 143 -24.86 6.03 -1.12
CA ILE A 143 -25.50 4.70 -0.96
C ILE A 143 -26.31 4.68 0.34
N PRO A 144 -27.65 4.54 0.30
CA PRO A 144 -28.47 4.40 1.50
C PRO A 144 -28.13 3.14 2.31
N ASP A 145 -28.23 3.20 3.65
CA ASP A 145 -27.86 2.09 4.53
C ASP A 145 -28.65 0.81 4.26
N ASN A 146 -29.95 0.93 4.02
CA ASN A 146 -30.81 -0.21 3.70
C ASN A 146 -30.37 -0.91 2.40
N VAL A 147 -30.01 -0.13 1.38
CA VAL A 147 -29.48 -0.67 0.09
C VAL A 147 -28.13 -1.35 0.32
N PHE A 148 -27.25 -0.74 1.10
CA PHE A 148 -25.97 -1.33 1.44
C PHE A 148 -26.14 -2.70 2.13
N ILE A 149 -26.96 -2.75 3.20
CA ILE A 149 -27.21 -3.97 3.97
C ILE A 149 -27.79 -5.09 3.10
N GLU A 150 -28.72 -4.78 2.23
CA GLU A 150 -29.32 -5.75 1.31
C GLU A 150 -28.29 -6.31 0.33
N LYS A 151 -27.52 -5.43 -0.31
CA LYS A 151 -26.52 -5.82 -1.32
C LYS A 151 -25.38 -6.66 -0.74
N ILE A 152 -24.85 -6.31 0.45
CA ILE A 152 -23.78 -7.11 1.06
C ILE A 152 -24.24 -8.51 1.44
N LYS A 153 -25.53 -8.70 1.84
CA LYS A 153 -26.10 -10.01 2.08
C LYS A 153 -26.20 -10.83 0.79
N GLN A 154 -26.65 -10.19 -0.31
CA GLN A 154 -26.74 -10.84 -1.63
C GLN A 154 -25.35 -11.28 -2.11
N ILE A 155 -24.35 -10.40 -2.01
CA ILE A 155 -22.97 -10.68 -2.42
C ILE A 155 -22.38 -11.82 -1.58
N LYS A 156 -22.55 -11.77 -0.25
CA LYS A 156 -22.08 -12.85 0.64
C LYS A 156 -22.72 -14.20 0.28
N THR A 157 -24.01 -14.21 -0.04
CA THR A 157 -24.72 -15.46 -0.39
C THR A 157 -24.30 -15.99 -1.75
N LYS A 158 -24.08 -15.10 -2.73
CA LYS A 158 -23.81 -15.47 -4.12
C LYS A 158 -22.33 -15.79 -4.36
N ASP A 159 -21.45 -14.94 -3.88
CA ASP A 159 -20.04 -14.94 -4.25
C ASP A 159 -19.13 -15.23 -3.04
N ASP A 160 -19.69 -15.43 -1.84
CA ASP A 160 -19.01 -15.64 -0.55
C ASP A 160 -18.02 -14.52 -0.18
N ILE A 161 -18.21 -13.30 -0.73
CA ILE A 161 -17.33 -12.15 -0.52
C ILE A 161 -17.86 -11.27 0.61
N ILE A 162 -16.96 -10.79 1.48
CA ILE A 162 -17.26 -9.87 2.58
C ILE A 162 -16.95 -8.44 2.14
N ILE A 163 -18.00 -7.63 2.04
CA ILE A 163 -17.90 -6.19 1.75
C ILE A 163 -18.02 -5.39 3.05
N ARG A 164 -17.02 -4.58 3.38
CA ARG A 164 -16.92 -3.89 4.68
C ARG A 164 -17.34 -2.42 4.67
N SER A 165 -17.47 -1.79 3.50
CA SER A 165 -17.84 -0.39 3.35
C SER A 165 -18.63 -0.13 2.09
N LYS A 166 -19.36 0.99 2.04
CA LYS A 166 -20.09 1.44 0.85
C LYS A 166 -19.16 1.74 -0.33
N GLU A 167 -17.98 2.26 -0.02
CA GLU A 167 -16.91 2.45 -1.01
C GLU A 167 -16.47 1.11 -1.61
N SER A 168 -16.19 0.10 -0.77
CA SER A 168 -15.86 -1.25 -1.23
C SER A 168 -16.98 -1.89 -2.05
N LEU A 169 -18.24 -1.63 -1.68
CA LEU A 169 -19.39 -2.08 -2.47
C LEU A 169 -19.39 -1.47 -3.87
N HIS A 170 -19.14 -0.16 -3.98
CA HIS A 170 -19.08 0.50 -5.27
C HIS A 170 -17.99 -0.08 -6.17
N TYR A 171 -16.80 -0.32 -5.61
CA TYR A 171 -15.69 -0.91 -6.36
C TYR A 171 -15.98 -2.35 -6.77
N TYR A 172 -16.56 -3.15 -5.89
CA TYR A 172 -16.98 -4.51 -6.22
C TYR A 172 -18.01 -4.54 -7.36
N GLU A 173 -19.06 -3.71 -7.29
CA GLU A 173 -20.06 -3.59 -8.35
C GLU A 173 -19.48 -3.10 -9.68
N THR A 174 -18.48 -2.24 -9.62
CA THR A 174 -17.76 -1.77 -10.81
C THR A 174 -16.90 -2.86 -11.41
N TYR A 175 -16.13 -3.56 -10.57
CA TYR A 175 -15.27 -4.67 -10.97
C TYR A 175 -16.07 -5.79 -11.65
N THR A 176 -17.17 -6.20 -11.05
CA THR A 176 -18.00 -7.32 -11.54
C THR A 176 -18.75 -7.04 -12.84
N LYS A 177 -18.79 -5.79 -13.33
CA LYS A 177 -19.27 -5.46 -14.67
C LYS A 177 -18.31 -5.93 -15.77
N HIS A 178 -17.05 -6.05 -15.46
CA HIS A 178 -15.98 -6.33 -16.43
C HIS A 178 -15.29 -7.67 -16.16
N TYR A 179 -15.24 -8.10 -14.92
CA TYR A 179 -14.51 -9.30 -14.50
C TYR A 179 -15.39 -10.17 -13.60
N LYS A 180 -15.15 -11.47 -13.64
CA LYS A 180 -15.72 -12.38 -12.64
C LYS A 180 -14.80 -12.40 -11.41
N PRO A 181 -15.34 -12.46 -10.18
CA PRO A 181 -14.53 -12.71 -9.01
C PRO A 181 -13.78 -14.04 -9.15
N GLU A 182 -12.47 -14.01 -9.00
CA GLU A 182 -11.63 -15.22 -8.94
C GLU A 182 -11.61 -15.69 -7.50
N ILE A 183 -12.03 -16.92 -7.28
CA ILE A 183 -12.07 -17.55 -5.94
C ILE A 183 -10.97 -18.59 -5.91
N SER A 184 -10.04 -18.46 -4.96
CA SER A 184 -8.99 -19.43 -4.69
C SER A 184 -9.23 -20.12 -3.35
N ASP A 185 -9.03 -21.43 -3.31
CA ASP A 185 -9.06 -22.25 -2.07
C ASP A 185 -7.65 -22.34 -1.43
N SER A 186 -6.69 -21.54 -1.88
CA SER A 186 -5.33 -21.59 -1.34
C SER A 186 -5.25 -21.02 0.08
N GLU A 187 -4.29 -21.51 0.89
CA GLU A 187 -4.04 -20.98 2.23
C GLU A 187 -3.59 -19.52 2.24
N SER A 188 -3.14 -19.00 1.10
CA SER A 188 -2.73 -17.60 0.90
C SER A 188 -3.86 -16.69 0.43
N ALA A 189 -5.05 -17.26 0.13
CA ALA A 189 -6.18 -16.47 -0.32
C ALA A 189 -6.68 -15.49 0.77
N CYS A 190 -7.12 -14.33 0.32
CA CYS A 190 -7.71 -13.33 1.20
C CYS A 190 -8.99 -13.88 1.87
N PRO A 191 -9.13 -13.86 3.20
CA PRO A 191 -10.31 -14.41 3.88
C PRO A 191 -11.62 -13.66 3.57
N ASP A 192 -11.53 -12.46 3.03
CA ASP A 192 -12.71 -11.63 2.72
C ASP A 192 -13.18 -11.78 1.26
N CYS A 193 -12.26 -11.90 0.31
CA CYS A 193 -12.59 -11.91 -1.12
C CYS A 193 -12.05 -13.13 -1.87
N HIS A 194 -11.36 -14.02 -1.20
CA HIS A 194 -10.80 -15.28 -1.72
C HIS A 194 -9.80 -15.11 -2.89
N TYR A 195 -9.34 -13.87 -3.15
CA TYR A 195 -8.31 -13.63 -4.15
C TYR A 195 -6.94 -14.13 -3.64
N ASP A 196 -6.23 -14.88 -4.46
CA ASP A 196 -4.86 -15.30 -4.13
C ASP A 196 -3.87 -14.20 -4.51
N ILE A 197 -3.05 -13.78 -3.56
CA ILE A 197 -2.08 -12.68 -3.73
C ILE A 197 -0.83 -13.16 -4.52
N GLN A 198 -0.69 -14.47 -4.73
CA GLN A 198 0.49 -15.06 -5.38
C GLN A 198 0.37 -15.20 -6.90
N ASP A 199 -0.79 -14.90 -7.49
CA ASP A 199 -1.03 -14.93 -8.93
C ASP A 199 -0.76 -13.58 -9.65
#